data_d935aadb812c85e69415ff6d5a9442a3
#
_entry.id   d935aadb812c85e69415ff6d5a9442a3
#
_cell.length_a   1.000
_cell.length_b   1.000
_cell.length_c   1.000
_cell.angle_alpha   90.00
_cell.angle_beta   90.00
_cell.angle_gamma   90.00
#
_symmetry.space_group_name_H-M   'P 1'
#
loop_
_entity.id
_entity.type
_entity.pdbx_description
1 polymer ?
#
loop_
_entity_poly.entity_id
_entity_poly.type
_entity_poly.pdbx_seq_one_letter_code
_entity_poly.pdbx_strand_id
1 'polypeptide(L)'
;MRLFLALTPPPELRRRLGELADFAHARCGGRRMPDESLHLTLAFLGEVEEGQALELAEWVQGLAIAPGEWRLDGWGCFKRPGIVWVGSQAPDPTLEELQHELWQGLEARGLTGRPGRFVPHVTLLRRAASLDTDCFPELDLGWPYKEVELIQSLTDKHGARYRTLAVSKG
;
A
#
# COMPACT_ATOMS: atom_id res chain seq x y z
N MET A 1 -17.21 0.71 7.64
CA MET A 1 -15.96 1.47 7.39
C MET A 1 -15.04 0.62 6.53
N ARG A 2 -14.52 1.18 5.48
CA ARG A 2 -13.61 0.48 4.58
C ARG A 2 -12.18 0.69 5.06
N LEU A 3 -11.51 -0.40 5.46
CA LEU A 3 -10.23 -0.34 6.17
C LEU A 3 -9.14 -1.15 5.47
N PHE A 4 -7.90 -0.73 5.68
CA PHE A 4 -6.72 -1.49 5.27
C PHE A 4 -5.53 -1.16 6.18
N LEU A 5 -4.57 -2.08 6.23
CA LEU A 5 -3.29 -1.87 6.90
C LEU A 5 -2.22 -1.56 5.86
N ALA A 6 -1.40 -0.56 6.14
CA ALA A 6 -0.43 -0.08 5.17
C ALA A 6 0.86 0.44 5.81
N LEU A 7 1.89 0.49 4.98
CA LEU A 7 3.06 1.31 5.24
C LEU A 7 2.90 2.61 4.44
N THR A 8 3.16 3.73 5.09
CA THR A 8 3.15 5.03 4.43
C THR A 8 4.58 5.53 4.22
N PRO A 9 4.89 6.10 3.06
CA PRO A 9 6.26 6.50 2.77
C PRO A 9 6.69 7.73 3.58
N PRO A 10 7.97 7.81 3.96
CA PRO A 10 8.51 9.06 4.49
C PRO A 10 8.34 10.21 3.48
N PRO A 11 8.32 11.47 3.91
CA PRO A 11 8.02 12.60 3.02
C PRO A 11 8.89 12.68 1.77
N GLU A 12 10.20 12.45 1.89
CA GLU A 12 11.10 12.49 0.74
C GLU A 12 10.82 11.36 -0.26
N LEU A 13 10.55 10.17 0.24
CA LEU A 13 10.17 9.04 -0.62
C LEU A 13 8.82 9.29 -1.29
N ARG A 14 7.87 9.86 -0.57
CA ARG A 14 6.56 10.22 -1.13
C ARG A 14 6.73 11.18 -2.31
N ARG A 15 7.62 12.16 -2.18
CA ARG A 15 7.93 13.10 -3.26
C ARG A 15 8.49 12.36 -4.48
N ARG A 16 9.43 11.43 -4.27
CA ARG A 16 10.01 10.65 -5.36
C ARG A 16 8.97 9.75 -6.04
N LEU A 17 8.10 9.12 -5.24
CA LEU A 17 7.00 8.32 -5.79
C LEU A 17 6.03 9.18 -6.61
N GLY A 18 5.76 10.40 -6.16
CA GLY A 18 4.95 11.36 -6.92
C GLY A 18 5.57 11.71 -8.26
N GLU A 19 6.87 11.90 -8.32
CA GLU A 19 7.58 12.15 -9.59
C GLU A 19 7.45 10.95 -10.54
N LEU A 20 7.57 9.73 -10.01
CA LEU A 20 7.39 8.52 -10.80
C LEU A 20 5.95 8.39 -11.32
N ALA A 21 4.97 8.75 -10.49
CA ALA A 21 3.57 8.75 -10.89
C ALA A 21 3.31 9.76 -12.02
N ASP A 22 3.89 10.94 -11.96
CA ASP A 22 3.80 11.95 -13.03
C ASP A 22 4.43 11.43 -14.31
N PHE A 23 5.61 10.81 -14.21
CA PHE A 23 6.29 10.22 -15.35
C PHE A 23 5.40 9.17 -16.03
N ALA A 24 4.87 8.25 -15.25
CA ALA A 24 4.02 7.18 -15.76
C ALA A 24 2.72 7.73 -16.36
N HIS A 25 2.10 8.71 -15.71
CA HIS A 25 0.85 9.32 -16.18
C HIS A 25 1.02 10.00 -17.54
N ALA A 26 2.13 10.67 -17.77
CA ALA A 26 2.41 11.32 -19.04
C ALA A 26 2.46 10.33 -20.20
N ARG A 27 2.80 9.08 -19.94
CA ARG A 27 2.98 8.03 -20.98
C ARG A 27 1.82 7.06 -21.07
N CYS A 28 1.21 6.74 -19.95
CA CYS A 28 0.19 5.68 -19.87
C CYS A 28 -1.23 6.23 -19.76
N GLY A 29 -1.39 7.50 -19.40
CA GLY A 29 -2.71 8.08 -19.17
C GLY A 29 -3.37 7.48 -17.92
N GLY A 30 -4.69 7.47 -17.92
CA GLY A 30 -5.48 6.98 -16.81
C GLY A 30 -5.58 7.98 -15.67
N ARG A 31 -5.83 7.47 -14.46
CA ARG A 31 -5.96 8.30 -13.27
C ARG A 31 -4.74 8.17 -12.38
N ARG A 32 -4.01 9.26 -12.21
CA ARG A 32 -2.87 9.31 -11.30
C ARG A 32 -3.37 9.31 -9.86
N MET A 33 -2.77 8.45 -9.03
CA MET A 33 -3.06 8.45 -7.60
C MET A 33 -2.50 9.72 -6.97
N PRO A 34 -3.27 10.42 -6.10
CA PRO A 34 -2.73 11.58 -5.38
C PRO A 34 -1.54 11.21 -4.50
N ASP A 35 -0.64 12.15 -4.27
CA ASP A 35 0.56 11.91 -3.45
C ASP A 35 0.22 11.35 -2.07
N GLU A 36 -0.81 11.90 -1.42
CA GLU A 36 -1.24 11.46 -0.09
C GLU A 36 -1.83 10.04 -0.07
N SER A 37 -2.15 9.49 -1.22
CA SER A 37 -2.68 8.13 -1.36
C SER A 37 -1.62 7.10 -1.72
N LEU A 38 -0.38 7.52 -1.94
CA LEU A 38 0.72 6.60 -2.28
C LEU A 38 1.14 5.84 -1.02
N HIS A 39 0.98 4.52 -1.06
CA HIS A 39 1.25 3.66 0.09
C HIS A 39 1.47 2.21 -0.37
N LEU A 40 2.00 1.38 0.53
CA LEU A 40 2.03 -0.07 0.34
C LEU A 40 0.94 -0.70 1.20
N THR A 41 -0.04 -1.33 0.58
CA THR A 41 -1.07 -2.07 1.31
C THR A 41 -0.52 -3.42 1.76
N LEU A 42 -0.59 -3.69 3.07
CA LEU A 42 -0.20 -4.98 3.65
C LEU A 42 -1.39 -5.91 3.82
N ALA A 43 -2.57 -5.36 4.13
CA ALA A 43 -3.78 -6.14 4.31
C ALA A 43 -5.00 -5.29 3.99
N PHE A 44 -5.81 -5.74 3.06
CA PHE A 44 -7.07 -5.09 2.72
C PHE A 44 -8.20 -5.78 3.48
N LEU A 45 -8.91 -5.05 4.34
CA LEU A 45 -9.92 -5.61 5.24
C LEU A 45 -11.35 -5.49 4.68
N GLY A 46 -11.56 -4.59 3.72
CA GLY A 46 -12.89 -4.32 3.18
C GLY A 46 -13.77 -3.59 4.19
N GLU A 47 -15.06 -3.83 4.12
CA GLU A 47 -16.02 -3.22 5.03
C GLU A 47 -15.92 -3.85 6.41
N VAL A 48 -15.79 -3.01 7.43
CA VAL A 48 -15.65 -3.40 8.83
C VAL A 48 -16.65 -2.60 9.65
N GLU A 49 -17.35 -3.27 10.57
CA GLU A 49 -18.28 -2.60 11.49
C GLU A 49 -17.52 -1.68 12.44
N GLU A 50 -18.18 -0.62 12.88
CA GLU A 50 -17.56 0.40 13.73
C GLU A 50 -16.98 -0.16 15.02
N GLY A 51 -17.69 -1.08 15.69
CA GLY A 51 -17.20 -1.72 16.91
C GLY A 51 -15.94 -2.54 16.67
N GLN A 52 -15.89 -3.29 15.58
CA GLN A 52 -14.71 -4.05 15.20
C GLN A 52 -13.55 -3.13 14.79
N ALA A 53 -13.87 -2.01 14.15
CA ALA A 53 -12.84 -1.02 13.78
C ALA A 53 -12.15 -0.45 15.02
N LEU A 54 -12.89 -0.21 16.11
CA LEU A 54 -12.30 0.24 17.37
C LEU A 54 -11.37 -0.81 17.98
N GLU A 55 -11.77 -2.07 17.94
CA GLU A 55 -10.93 -3.18 18.43
C GLU A 55 -9.65 -3.32 17.61
N LEU A 56 -9.76 -3.17 16.28
CA LEU A 56 -8.60 -3.21 15.39
C LEU A 56 -7.66 -2.04 15.66
N ALA A 57 -8.20 -0.85 15.89
CA ALA A 57 -7.38 0.32 16.21
C ALA A 57 -6.59 0.12 17.50
N GLU A 58 -7.23 -0.43 18.53
CA GLU A 58 -6.55 -0.75 19.80
C GLU A 58 -5.45 -1.80 19.59
N TRP A 59 -5.75 -2.83 18.82
CA TRP A 59 -4.78 -3.88 18.49
C TRP A 59 -3.56 -3.30 17.77
N VAL A 60 -3.79 -2.47 16.75
CA VAL A 60 -2.70 -1.83 15.98
C VAL A 60 -1.85 -0.95 16.89
N GLN A 61 -2.48 -0.14 17.75
CA GLN A 61 -1.76 0.73 18.70
C GLN A 61 -0.85 -0.05 19.64
N GLY A 62 -1.21 -1.28 19.94
CA GLY A 62 -0.41 -2.15 20.81
C GLY A 62 0.67 -2.95 20.08
N LEU A 63 0.66 -2.96 18.74
CA LEU A 63 1.64 -3.71 17.97
C LEU A 63 3.02 -3.05 18.01
N ALA A 64 4.05 -3.88 18.14
CA ALA A 64 5.43 -3.48 17.92
C ALA A 64 5.96 -4.33 16.79
N ILE A 65 6.30 -3.69 15.67
CA ILE A 65 6.85 -4.40 14.52
C ILE A 65 8.36 -4.20 14.45
N ALA A 66 9.05 -5.19 13.89
CA ALA A 66 10.47 -5.07 13.64
C ALA A 66 10.69 -4.05 12.50
N PRO A 67 11.61 -3.08 12.68
CA PRO A 67 11.92 -2.16 11.58
C PRO A 67 12.57 -2.92 10.43
N GLY A 68 12.35 -2.43 9.21
CA GLY A 68 12.91 -3.03 8.00
C GLY A 68 13.10 -1.99 6.93
N GLU A 69 13.59 -2.44 5.79
CA GLU A 69 13.71 -1.61 4.61
C GLU A 69 13.25 -2.40 3.39
N TRP A 70 12.28 -1.85 2.68
CA TRP A 70 11.80 -2.39 1.42
C TRP A 70 12.45 -1.65 0.26
N ARG A 71 12.94 -2.39 -0.73
CA ARG A 71 13.59 -1.79 -1.88
C ARG A 71 12.67 -1.84 -3.09
N LEU A 72 12.42 -0.66 -3.66
CA LEU A 72 11.64 -0.53 -4.89
C LEU A 72 12.61 -0.45 -6.06
N ASP A 73 12.59 -1.44 -6.93
CA ASP A 73 13.54 -1.54 -8.03
C ASP A 73 12.90 -2.04 -9.33
N GLY A 74 11.58 -2.04 -9.41
CA GLY A 74 10.89 -2.49 -10.60
C GLY A 74 9.54 -1.85 -10.84
N TRP A 75 9.18 -1.78 -12.11
CA TRP A 75 7.85 -1.39 -12.58
C TRP A 75 7.04 -2.64 -12.86
N GLY A 76 5.73 -2.52 -12.68
CA GLY A 76 4.82 -3.60 -13.03
C GLY A 76 3.45 -3.07 -13.38
N CYS A 77 2.59 -3.98 -13.79
CA CYS A 77 1.22 -3.63 -14.11
C CYS A 77 0.28 -4.78 -13.80
N PHE A 78 -0.98 -4.43 -13.56
CA PHE A 78 -2.08 -5.39 -13.53
C PHE A 78 -3.07 -5.01 -14.63
N LYS A 79 -3.37 -5.94 -15.52
CA LYS A 79 -4.22 -5.69 -16.69
C LYS A 79 -5.61 -5.20 -16.33
N ARG A 80 -6.14 -5.63 -15.19
CA ARG A 80 -7.47 -5.24 -14.72
C ARG A 80 -7.37 -4.69 -13.31
N PRO A 81 -7.84 -3.47 -13.06
CA PRO A 81 -8.47 -2.50 -13.99
C PRO A 81 -7.49 -1.60 -14.77
N GLY A 82 -6.27 -2.00 -14.99
CA GLY A 82 -5.25 -1.20 -15.66
C GLY A 82 -4.43 -0.40 -14.66
N ILE A 83 -3.66 -1.12 -13.84
CA ILE A 83 -2.84 -0.53 -12.78
C ILE A 83 -1.38 -0.53 -13.23
N VAL A 84 -0.72 0.63 -13.08
CA VAL A 84 0.74 0.74 -13.19
C VAL A 84 1.27 0.97 -11.78
N TRP A 85 2.27 0.19 -11.39
CA TRP A 85 2.81 0.22 -10.05
C TRP A 85 4.34 0.13 -10.03
N VAL A 86 4.93 0.46 -8.90
CA VAL A 86 6.34 0.21 -8.59
C VAL A 86 6.44 -0.71 -7.39
N GLY A 87 7.46 -1.54 -7.36
CA GLY A 87 7.66 -2.50 -6.30
C GLY A 87 9.03 -3.14 -6.38
N SER A 88 9.17 -4.30 -5.73
CA SER A 88 10.41 -5.07 -5.75
C SER A 88 10.34 -6.18 -6.81
N GLN A 89 11.45 -6.38 -7.53
CA GLN A 89 11.57 -7.46 -8.51
C GLN A 89 11.73 -8.80 -7.83
N ALA A 90 12.51 -8.85 -6.76
CA ALA A 90 12.73 -10.06 -5.98
C ALA A 90 11.79 -10.10 -4.76
N PRO A 91 11.44 -11.29 -4.27
CA PRO A 91 10.70 -11.40 -3.01
C PRO A 91 11.47 -10.76 -1.86
N ASP A 92 10.75 -10.16 -0.92
CA ASP A 92 11.30 -9.60 0.31
C ASP A 92 10.80 -10.43 1.49
N PRO A 93 11.61 -11.36 2.01
CA PRO A 93 11.17 -12.25 3.08
C PRO A 93 10.77 -11.53 4.37
N THR A 94 11.44 -10.45 4.71
CA THR A 94 11.11 -9.65 5.91
C THR A 94 9.74 -9.02 5.78
N LEU A 95 9.43 -8.46 4.61
CA LEU A 95 8.13 -7.84 4.36
C LEU A 95 7.01 -8.90 4.28
N GLU A 96 7.31 -10.05 3.67
CA GLU A 96 6.36 -11.16 3.61
C GLU A 96 6.03 -11.68 5.02
N GLU A 97 7.03 -11.77 5.89
CA GLU A 97 6.82 -12.19 7.28
C GLU A 97 5.96 -11.18 8.04
N LEU A 98 6.21 -9.89 7.88
CA LEU A 98 5.38 -8.86 8.47
C LEU A 98 3.93 -8.99 8.03
N GLN A 99 3.70 -9.13 6.74
CA GLN A 99 2.36 -9.30 6.17
C GLN A 99 1.69 -10.55 6.73
N HIS A 100 2.43 -11.66 6.84
CA HIS A 100 1.92 -12.91 7.40
C HIS A 100 1.52 -12.74 8.86
N GLU A 101 2.36 -12.12 9.69
CA GLU A 101 2.07 -11.88 11.11
C GLU A 101 0.84 -11.01 11.30
N LEU A 102 0.69 -9.97 10.48
CA LEU A 102 -0.49 -9.11 10.52
C LEU A 102 -1.75 -9.91 10.20
N TRP A 103 -1.72 -10.75 9.17
CA TRP A 103 -2.87 -11.59 8.82
C TRP A 103 -3.18 -12.62 9.88
N GLN A 104 -2.19 -13.18 10.56
CA GLN A 104 -2.45 -14.08 11.70
C GLN A 104 -3.26 -13.35 12.78
N GLY A 105 -2.88 -12.12 13.12
CA GLY A 105 -3.60 -11.32 14.10
C GLY A 105 -5.01 -10.94 13.63
N LEU A 106 -5.18 -10.64 12.35
CA LEU A 106 -6.48 -10.33 11.77
C LEU A 106 -7.40 -11.54 11.76
N GLU A 107 -6.89 -12.69 11.34
CA GLU A 107 -7.65 -13.94 11.31
C GLU A 107 -8.08 -14.39 12.70
N ALA A 108 -7.24 -14.16 13.71
CA ALA A 108 -7.59 -14.41 15.11
C ALA A 108 -8.75 -13.53 15.58
N ARG A 109 -9.03 -12.43 14.89
CA ARG A 109 -10.13 -11.50 15.17
C ARG A 109 -11.31 -11.67 14.22
N GLY A 110 -11.31 -12.75 13.44
CA GLY A 110 -12.42 -13.09 12.56
C GLY A 110 -12.39 -12.42 11.19
N LEU A 111 -11.33 -11.69 10.86
CA LEU A 111 -11.19 -11.11 9.53
C LEU A 111 -10.81 -12.22 8.53
N THR A 112 -11.34 -12.12 7.32
CA THR A 112 -11.07 -13.06 6.24
C THR A 112 -10.63 -12.29 5.00
N GLY A 113 -10.26 -13.01 3.95
CA GLY A 113 -9.89 -12.38 2.69
C GLY A 113 -8.38 -12.25 2.47
N ARG A 114 -7.59 -13.00 3.24
CA ARG A 114 -6.14 -13.04 3.00
C ARG A 114 -5.88 -13.48 1.56
N PRO A 115 -5.11 -12.71 0.76
CA PRO A 115 -4.80 -13.11 -0.60
C PRO A 115 -3.91 -14.35 -0.63
N GLY A 116 -4.09 -15.19 -1.64
CA GLY A 116 -3.25 -16.37 -1.82
C GLY A 116 -1.81 -16.05 -2.14
N ARG A 117 -1.56 -14.87 -2.67
CA ARG A 117 -0.22 -14.39 -3.01
C ARG A 117 -0.10 -12.91 -2.66
N PHE A 118 0.96 -12.56 -1.93
CA PHE A 118 1.29 -11.19 -1.61
C PHE A 118 2.26 -10.62 -2.66
N VAL A 119 1.82 -9.58 -3.38
CA VAL A 119 2.66 -8.85 -4.34
C VAL A 119 2.79 -7.42 -3.82
N PRO A 120 3.89 -7.10 -3.11
CA PRO A 120 4.05 -5.74 -2.58
C PRO A 120 4.25 -4.75 -3.72
N HIS A 121 3.44 -3.70 -3.72
CA HIS A 121 3.48 -2.69 -4.77
C HIS A 121 2.87 -1.37 -4.28
N VAL A 122 3.29 -0.29 -4.93
CA VAL A 122 2.66 1.03 -4.79
C VAL A 122 1.94 1.34 -6.09
N THR A 123 0.64 1.47 -6.03
CA THR A 123 -0.17 1.86 -7.19
C THR A 123 0.07 3.32 -7.52
N LEU A 124 0.50 3.60 -8.74
CA LEU A 124 0.71 4.95 -9.24
C LEU A 124 -0.44 5.41 -10.14
N LEU A 125 -0.97 4.53 -10.99
CA LEU A 125 -2.05 4.81 -11.92
C LEU A 125 -3.14 3.74 -11.83
N ARG A 126 -4.38 4.18 -11.98
CA ARG A 126 -5.53 3.31 -12.22
C ARG A 126 -6.12 3.61 -13.58
N ARG A 127 -6.74 2.63 -14.22
CA ARG A 127 -7.39 2.75 -15.53
C ARG A 127 -6.44 3.33 -16.58
N ALA A 128 -5.19 2.90 -16.54
CA ALA A 128 -4.18 3.32 -17.52
C ALA A 128 -4.60 2.89 -18.91
N ALA A 129 -4.40 3.77 -19.89
CA ALA A 129 -4.69 3.48 -21.29
C ALA A 129 -3.62 2.60 -21.93
N SER A 130 -2.39 2.69 -21.43
CA SER A 130 -1.27 1.85 -21.86
C SER A 130 -0.62 1.22 -20.62
N LEU A 131 -0.21 -0.03 -20.75
CA LEU A 131 0.53 -0.76 -19.69
C LEU A 131 1.97 -1.06 -20.12
N ASP A 132 2.45 -0.41 -21.17
CA ASP A 132 3.81 -0.60 -21.66
C ASP A 132 4.79 0.20 -20.84
N THR A 133 5.54 -0.49 -19.98
CA THR A 133 6.55 0.09 -19.11
C THR A 133 7.98 -0.29 -19.53
N ASP A 134 8.16 -0.90 -20.70
CA ASP A 134 9.44 -1.45 -21.13
C ASP A 134 10.55 -0.39 -21.25
N CYS A 135 10.19 0.84 -21.64
CA CYS A 135 11.15 1.93 -21.78
C CYS A 135 11.21 2.84 -20.55
N PHE A 136 10.62 2.43 -19.43
CA PHE A 136 10.65 3.23 -18.21
C PHE A 136 12.02 3.17 -17.56
N PRO A 137 12.45 4.24 -16.87
CA PRO A 137 13.77 4.27 -16.27
C PRO A 137 13.90 3.23 -15.15
N GLU A 138 15.11 2.74 -14.97
CA GLU A 138 15.41 1.93 -13.79
C GLU A 138 15.20 2.77 -12.54
N LEU A 139 14.75 2.12 -11.48
CA LEU A 139 14.61 2.76 -10.19
C LEU A 139 15.25 1.91 -9.10
N ASP A 140 15.71 2.58 -8.06
CA ASP A 140 16.34 1.94 -6.92
C ASP A 140 16.11 2.85 -5.72
N LEU A 141 14.99 2.63 -5.02
CA LEU A 141 14.57 3.45 -3.89
C LEU A 141 14.46 2.59 -2.63
N GLY A 142 15.07 3.05 -1.55
CA GLY A 142 14.91 2.42 -0.25
C GLY A 142 13.72 3.01 0.49
N TRP A 143 12.92 2.12 1.09
CA TRP A 143 11.78 2.51 1.91
C TRP A 143 11.98 1.95 3.32
N PRO A 144 12.60 2.72 4.23
CA PRO A 144 12.71 2.31 5.62
C PRO A 144 11.33 2.41 6.29
N TYR A 145 10.99 1.40 7.06
CA TYR A 145 9.72 1.39 7.78
C TYR A 145 9.93 0.89 9.22
N LYS A 146 9.13 1.39 10.14
CA LYS A 146 9.16 0.99 11.55
C LYS A 146 7.77 0.90 12.16
N GLU A 147 6.73 1.29 11.42
CA GLU A 147 5.37 1.29 11.92
C GLU A 147 4.38 0.97 10.82
N VAL A 148 3.22 0.44 11.23
CA VAL A 148 2.10 0.11 10.36
C VAL A 148 0.94 1.02 10.74
N GLU A 149 0.16 1.45 9.76
CA GLU A 149 -1.01 2.28 9.96
C GLU A 149 -2.28 1.54 9.59
N LEU A 150 -3.32 1.72 10.40
CA LEU A 150 -4.68 1.34 10.06
C LEU A 150 -5.35 2.55 9.42
N ILE A 151 -5.79 2.40 8.19
CA ILE A 151 -6.29 3.51 7.38
C ILE A 151 -7.72 3.23 6.96
N GLN A 152 -8.57 4.26 7.05
CA GLN A 152 -9.91 4.26 6.51
C GLN A 152 -9.92 4.92 5.13
N SER A 153 -10.54 4.24 4.18
CA SER A 153 -10.80 4.83 2.87
C SER A 153 -12.19 5.46 2.86
N LEU A 154 -12.24 6.75 2.56
CA LEU A 154 -13.47 7.52 2.43
C LEU A 154 -13.63 7.91 0.97
N THR A 155 -14.78 7.60 0.40
CA THR A 155 -15.09 7.96 -0.98
C THR A 155 -16.06 9.13 -0.98
N ASP A 156 -15.72 10.19 -1.69
CA ASP A 156 -16.58 11.34 -1.91
C ASP A 156 -16.62 11.69 -3.41
N LYS A 157 -17.25 12.81 -3.77
CA LYS A 157 -17.37 13.25 -5.17
C LYS A 157 -16.01 13.57 -5.83
N HIS A 158 -14.96 13.73 -5.04
CA HIS A 158 -13.60 14.02 -5.52
C HIS A 158 -12.71 12.78 -5.57
N GLY A 159 -13.24 11.60 -5.25
CA GLY A 159 -12.54 10.33 -5.21
C GLY A 159 -12.27 9.83 -3.79
N ALA A 160 -11.34 8.90 -3.67
CA ALA A 160 -10.99 8.32 -2.38
C ALA A 160 -10.04 9.23 -1.60
N ARG A 161 -10.33 9.37 -0.30
CA ARG A 161 -9.45 10.03 0.66
C ARG A 161 -9.14 9.06 1.77
N TYR A 162 -7.97 9.19 2.37
CA TYR A 162 -7.49 8.28 3.40
C TYR A 162 -7.36 9.01 4.73
N ARG A 163 -7.79 8.32 5.79
CA ARG A 163 -7.71 8.83 7.14
C ARG A 163 -7.05 7.77 8.02
N THR A 164 -5.97 8.13 8.69
CA THR A 164 -5.29 7.22 9.61
C THR A 164 -6.09 7.11 10.91
N LEU A 165 -6.45 5.90 11.30
CA LEU A 165 -7.17 5.62 12.53
C LEU A 165 -6.25 5.21 13.67
N ALA A 166 -5.16 4.54 13.37
CA ALA A 166 -4.23 4.05 14.38
C ALA A 166 -2.85 3.83 13.76
N VAL A 167 -1.81 3.94 14.59
CA VAL A 167 -0.42 3.70 14.20
C VAL A 167 0.18 2.75 15.23
N SER A 168 0.94 1.75 14.77
CA SER A 168 1.63 0.83 15.65
C SER A 168 2.75 1.52 16.42
N LYS A 169 3.23 0.87 17.45
CA LYS A 169 4.46 1.29 18.13
C LYS A 169 5.65 1.05 17.21
N GLY A 170 6.60 1.91 17.27
CA GLY A 170 7.81 1.81 16.45
C GLY A 170 8.61 0.57 16.69
#